data_137e4c2e0969a7042d32b9d7c5db486f
#
_entry.id   137e4c2e0969a7042d32b9d7c5db486f
#
_cell.length_a   1.000
_cell.length_b   1.000
_cell.length_c   1.000
_cell.angle_alpha   90.00
_cell.angle_beta   90.00
_cell.angle_gamma   90.00
#
_symmetry.space_group_name_H-M   'P 1'
#
loop_
_entity.id
_entity.type
_entity.pdbx_description
1 polymer ?
#
loop_
_entity_poly.entity_id
_entity_poly.type
_entity_poly.pdbx_seq_one_letter_code
_entity_poly.pdbx_strand_id
1 'polypeptide(L)'
;MESLLTLPIGDYRAVELTLRLAVTLMVMTGLLQILCLSVVTRTVRLPLALSGVALLGAAWFESNVWVAWRDAFELAGTSYCVTGHLLAGEDRIIAWSLGLPLIFVCFGMLYLDPRGKGFRSLCWIALGWAVLGPFFQIVALIGFVLCMVHFRRILKASSENQQGMRAVTIIAVTSMALGFFVTELGYLHLLPLGKSADVILIRSEIVHALCDLLALVVPGVVLLIGALKISGENPKVA
;
A
#
# COMPACT_ATOMS: atom_id res chain seq x y z
N MET A 1 29.51 20.07 -19.24
CA MET A 1 28.74 18.93 -19.75
C MET A 1 28.34 18.14 -18.52
N GLU A 2 27.10 18.32 -18.06
CA GLU A 2 26.52 17.42 -17.07
C GLU A 2 26.49 16.04 -17.70
N SER A 3 27.07 15.04 -17.04
CA SER A 3 26.98 13.64 -17.49
C SER A 3 25.51 13.26 -17.45
N LEU A 4 24.89 13.12 -18.62
CA LEU A 4 23.53 12.57 -18.72
C LEU A 4 23.48 11.27 -17.92
N LEU A 5 22.50 11.16 -17.03
CA LEU A 5 22.30 9.95 -16.25
C LEU A 5 22.10 8.76 -17.19
N THR A 6 22.94 7.74 -17.04
CA THR A 6 22.88 6.53 -17.85
C THR A 6 22.74 5.31 -16.94
N LEU A 7 21.82 4.40 -17.28
CA LEU A 7 21.58 3.18 -16.53
C LEU A 7 22.01 1.94 -17.33
N PRO A 8 22.73 0.99 -16.70
CA PRO A 8 22.94 -0.33 -17.29
C PRO A 8 21.59 -1.02 -17.56
N ILE A 9 21.51 -1.81 -18.65
CA ILE A 9 20.28 -2.52 -19.03
C ILE A 9 19.76 -3.38 -17.88
N GLY A 10 20.66 -4.04 -17.12
CA GLY A 10 20.27 -4.89 -15.98
C GLY A 10 19.55 -4.12 -14.90
N ASP A 11 20.06 -2.94 -14.53
CA ASP A 11 19.51 -2.08 -13.46
C ASP A 11 18.17 -1.48 -13.88
N TYR A 12 18.06 -0.98 -15.12
CA TYR A 12 16.77 -0.50 -15.66
C TYR A 12 15.71 -1.59 -15.60
N ARG A 13 16.04 -2.81 -16.08
CA ARG A 13 15.11 -3.94 -16.07
C ARG A 13 14.74 -4.41 -14.67
N ALA A 14 15.65 -4.32 -13.71
CA ALA A 14 15.36 -4.66 -12.32
C ALA A 14 14.27 -3.75 -11.73
N VAL A 15 14.37 -2.43 -11.95
CA VAL A 15 13.32 -1.48 -11.53
C VAL A 15 12.01 -1.76 -12.27
N GLU A 16 12.05 -1.86 -13.59
CA GLU A 16 10.87 -2.14 -14.42
C GLU A 16 10.14 -3.41 -13.95
N LEU A 17 10.88 -4.49 -13.69
CA LEU A 17 10.30 -5.76 -13.21
C LEU A 17 9.66 -5.61 -11.83
N THR A 18 10.30 -4.86 -10.93
CA THR A 18 9.79 -4.65 -9.56
C THR A 18 8.50 -3.84 -9.57
N LEU A 19 8.42 -2.77 -10.38
CA LEU A 19 7.20 -1.97 -10.55
C LEU A 19 6.08 -2.82 -11.16
N ARG A 20 6.35 -3.59 -12.22
CA ARG A 20 5.37 -4.51 -12.83
C ARG A 20 4.86 -5.54 -11.84
N LEU A 21 5.73 -6.09 -11.00
CA LEU A 21 5.37 -7.05 -9.96
C LEU A 21 4.44 -6.41 -8.93
N ALA A 22 4.75 -5.18 -8.47
CA ALA A 22 3.91 -4.45 -7.53
C ALA A 22 2.50 -4.23 -8.09
N VAL A 23 2.38 -3.68 -9.30
CA VAL A 23 1.09 -3.48 -9.98
C VAL A 23 0.33 -4.81 -10.13
N THR A 24 1.00 -5.87 -10.59
CA THR A 24 0.37 -7.17 -10.80
C THR A 24 -0.19 -7.75 -9.51
N LEU A 25 0.58 -7.71 -8.42
CA LEU A 25 0.13 -8.24 -7.12
C LEU A 25 -1.01 -7.42 -6.50
N MET A 26 -1.00 -6.10 -6.66
CA MET A 26 -2.11 -5.24 -6.24
C MET A 26 -3.39 -5.58 -7.01
N VAL A 27 -3.31 -5.69 -8.34
CA VAL A 27 -4.45 -6.05 -9.19
C VAL A 27 -4.98 -7.43 -8.82
N MET A 28 -4.10 -8.44 -8.73
CA MET A 28 -4.51 -9.80 -8.39
C MET A 28 -5.19 -9.87 -7.02
N THR A 29 -4.61 -9.21 -6.01
CA THR A 29 -5.19 -9.19 -4.66
C THR A 29 -6.54 -8.46 -4.65
N GLY A 30 -6.65 -7.32 -5.30
CA GLY A 30 -7.88 -6.56 -5.41
C GLY A 30 -8.98 -7.35 -6.14
N LEU A 31 -8.66 -7.99 -7.26
CA LEU A 31 -9.61 -8.84 -8.00
C LEU A 31 -10.04 -10.06 -7.18
N LEU A 32 -9.12 -10.73 -6.48
CA LEU A 32 -9.46 -11.85 -5.60
C LEU A 32 -10.44 -11.43 -4.51
N GLN A 33 -10.25 -10.25 -3.91
CA GLN A 33 -11.18 -9.71 -2.92
C GLN A 33 -12.58 -9.48 -3.52
N ILE A 34 -12.66 -8.89 -4.72
CA ILE A 34 -13.94 -8.67 -5.41
C ILE A 34 -14.62 -9.99 -5.77
N LEU A 35 -13.89 -10.96 -6.28
CA LEU A 35 -14.44 -12.29 -6.60
C LEU A 35 -14.95 -13.02 -5.36
N CYS A 36 -14.26 -12.89 -4.23
CA CYS A 36 -14.65 -13.51 -2.98
C CYS A 36 -15.92 -12.90 -2.34
N LEU A 37 -16.43 -11.76 -2.84
CA LEU A 37 -17.69 -11.18 -2.34
C LEU A 37 -18.89 -12.12 -2.48
N SER A 38 -18.86 -13.04 -3.46
CA SER A 38 -19.92 -14.01 -3.67
C SER A 38 -19.95 -15.12 -2.61
N VAL A 39 -18.80 -15.43 -1.99
CA VAL A 39 -18.65 -16.54 -1.04
C VAL A 39 -18.58 -16.11 0.42
N VAL A 40 -18.42 -14.81 0.69
CA VAL A 40 -18.36 -14.29 2.06
C VAL A 40 -19.73 -13.81 2.56
N THR A 41 -19.91 -13.80 3.89
CA THR A 41 -21.12 -13.31 4.54
C THR A 41 -21.34 -11.81 4.31
N ARG A 42 -22.60 -11.35 4.36
CA ARG A 42 -22.97 -9.95 4.11
C ARG A 42 -22.21 -8.95 4.98
N THR A 43 -21.92 -9.33 6.22
CA THR A 43 -21.26 -8.46 7.22
C THR A 43 -19.83 -8.07 6.82
N VAL A 44 -19.12 -8.90 6.06
CA VAL A 44 -17.74 -8.67 5.63
C VAL A 44 -17.60 -8.26 4.17
N ARG A 45 -18.70 -8.23 3.40
CA ARG A 45 -18.67 -7.82 1.97
C ARG A 45 -18.18 -6.40 1.79
N LEU A 46 -18.71 -5.46 2.57
CA LEU A 46 -18.36 -4.05 2.41
C LEU A 46 -16.86 -3.77 2.68
N PRO A 47 -16.27 -4.18 3.82
CA PRO A 47 -14.83 -3.99 4.03
C PRO A 47 -13.98 -4.69 2.98
N LEU A 48 -14.36 -5.89 2.52
CA LEU A 48 -13.63 -6.59 1.48
C LEU A 48 -13.72 -5.87 0.12
N ALA A 49 -14.91 -5.38 -0.26
CA ALA A 49 -15.10 -4.61 -1.48
C ALA A 49 -14.30 -3.30 -1.48
N LEU A 50 -14.35 -2.56 -0.37
CA LEU A 50 -13.59 -1.30 -0.23
C LEU A 50 -12.09 -1.53 -0.29
N SER A 51 -11.58 -2.58 0.35
CA SER A 51 -10.16 -2.96 0.26
C SER A 51 -9.77 -3.35 -1.17
N GLY A 52 -10.63 -4.10 -1.88
CA GLY A 52 -10.40 -4.46 -3.28
C GLY A 52 -10.31 -3.22 -4.17
N VAL A 53 -11.23 -2.28 -4.01
CA VAL A 53 -11.22 -1.00 -4.76
C VAL A 53 -9.99 -0.17 -4.40
N ALA A 54 -9.58 -0.13 -3.13
CA ALA A 54 -8.38 0.58 -2.70
C ALA A 54 -7.12 0.02 -3.38
N LEU A 55 -6.99 -1.31 -3.45
CA LEU A 55 -5.86 -1.96 -4.11
C LEU A 55 -5.86 -1.74 -5.63
N LEU A 56 -7.02 -1.79 -6.28
CA LEU A 56 -7.13 -1.51 -7.72
C LEU A 56 -6.82 -0.04 -8.02
N GLY A 57 -7.27 0.89 -7.17
CA GLY A 57 -6.91 2.30 -7.27
C GLY A 57 -5.41 2.55 -7.08
N ALA A 58 -4.80 1.93 -6.07
CA ALA A 58 -3.35 2.00 -5.85
C ALA A 58 -2.57 1.41 -7.05
N ALA A 59 -3.03 0.29 -7.60
CA ALA A 59 -2.43 -0.31 -8.81
C ALA A 59 -2.50 0.62 -10.02
N TRP A 60 -3.57 1.40 -10.16
CA TRP A 60 -3.70 2.40 -11.22
C TRP A 60 -2.61 3.47 -11.09
N PHE A 61 -2.44 4.08 -9.92
CA PHE A 61 -1.40 5.08 -9.68
C PHE A 61 0.00 4.49 -9.84
N GLU A 62 0.26 3.30 -9.31
CA GLU A 62 1.55 2.62 -9.47
C GLU A 62 1.83 2.26 -10.93
N SER A 63 0.80 2.00 -11.74
CA SER A 63 0.97 1.80 -13.19
C SER A 63 1.41 3.08 -13.91
N ASN A 64 0.99 4.26 -13.44
CA ASN A 64 1.47 5.54 -13.96
C ASN A 64 2.96 5.74 -13.63
N VAL A 65 3.40 5.37 -12.41
CA VAL A 65 4.83 5.38 -12.04
C VAL A 65 5.63 4.48 -12.98
N TRP A 66 5.13 3.27 -13.26
CA TRP A 66 5.78 2.37 -14.21
C TRP A 66 5.83 2.94 -15.64
N VAL A 67 4.75 3.55 -16.13
CA VAL A 67 4.73 4.21 -17.45
C VAL A 67 5.73 5.37 -17.47
N ALA A 68 5.72 6.25 -16.45
CA ALA A 68 6.66 7.34 -16.33
C ALA A 68 8.12 6.87 -16.29
N TRP A 69 8.41 5.73 -15.62
CA TRP A 69 9.74 5.10 -15.65
C TRP A 69 10.17 4.74 -17.08
N ARG A 70 9.26 4.16 -17.86
CA ARG A 70 9.54 3.78 -19.25
C ARG A 70 9.79 4.98 -20.16
N ASP A 71 9.00 6.04 -19.97
CA ASP A 71 9.09 7.25 -20.79
C ASP A 71 10.30 8.11 -20.42
N ALA A 72 10.78 8.01 -19.16
CA ALA A 72 11.95 8.73 -18.67
C ALA A 72 13.28 8.22 -19.27
N PHE A 73 13.32 7.03 -19.88
CA PHE A 73 14.54 6.42 -20.38
C PHE A 73 14.36 5.84 -21.77
N GLU A 74 15.37 6.03 -22.64
CA GLU A 74 15.46 5.39 -23.95
C GLU A 74 16.73 4.56 -24.08
N LEU A 75 16.67 3.49 -24.84
CA LEU A 75 17.82 2.60 -25.09
C LEU A 75 18.79 3.24 -26.09
N ALA A 76 20.00 3.56 -25.64
CA ALA A 76 21.09 4.07 -26.44
C ALA A 76 22.27 3.10 -26.40
N GLY A 77 22.38 2.25 -27.40
CA GLY A 77 23.43 1.20 -27.49
C GLY A 77 23.29 0.15 -26.40
N THR A 78 24.18 0.12 -25.40
CA THR A 78 24.22 -0.86 -24.30
C THR A 78 23.70 -0.31 -22.97
N SER A 79 23.14 0.90 -22.96
CA SER A 79 22.67 1.58 -21.76
C SER A 79 21.36 2.33 -22.04
N TYR A 80 20.59 2.61 -20.98
CA TYR A 80 19.45 3.49 -21.02
C TYR A 80 19.87 4.92 -20.65
N CYS A 81 19.47 5.90 -21.46
CA CYS A 81 19.73 7.32 -21.25
C CYS A 81 18.45 8.06 -20.90
N VAL A 82 18.53 9.08 -20.06
CA VAL A 82 17.39 9.93 -19.68
C VAL A 82 16.88 10.70 -20.89
N THR A 83 15.56 10.68 -21.10
CA THR A 83 14.87 11.43 -22.17
C THR A 83 14.52 12.87 -21.79
N GLY A 84 14.55 13.22 -20.49
CA GLY A 84 14.09 14.49 -19.95
C GLY A 84 12.65 14.47 -19.46
N HIS A 85 11.92 13.36 -19.60
CA HIS A 85 10.61 13.20 -18.96
C HIS A 85 10.76 13.03 -17.44
N LEU A 86 9.82 13.64 -16.68
CA LEU A 86 9.83 13.56 -15.22
C LEU A 86 9.27 12.22 -14.72
N LEU A 87 9.84 11.72 -13.63
CA LEU A 87 9.30 10.56 -12.93
C LEU A 87 8.06 10.96 -12.11
N ALA A 88 7.02 10.12 -12.15
CA ALA A 88 5.72 10.40 -11.52
C ALA A 88 5.70 10.02 -10.03
N GLY A 89 6.57 10.61 -9.21
CA GLY A 89 6.61 10.36 -7.76
C GLY A 89 5.33 10.76 -7.02
N GLU A 90 4.60 11.76 -7.54
CA GLU A 90 3.34 12.24 -6.96
C GLU A 90 2.23 11.19 -6.97
N ASP A 91 2.13 10.37 -8.02
CA ASP A 91 1.13 9.31 -8.12
C ASP A 91 1.23 8.31 -6.97
N ARG A 92 2.45 7.98 -6.53
CA ARG A 92 2.67 7.08 -5.39
C ARG A 92 2.19 7.69 -4.08
N ILE A 93 2.41 8.98 -3.86
CA ILE A 93 1.90 9.70 -2.67
C ILE A 93 0.37 9.66 -2.64
N ILE A 94 -0.29 9.83 -3.79
CA ILE A 94 -1.75 9.73 -3.91
C ILE A 94 -2.21 8.30 -3.61
N ALA A 95 -1.56 7.29 -4.19
CA ALA A 95 -1.87 5.87 -3.94
C ALA A 95 -1.84 5.52 -2.45
N TRP A 96 -0.81 5.99 -1.72
CA TRP A 96 -0.65 5.77 -0.29
C TRP A 96 -1.67 6.53 0.55
N SER A 97 -1.92 7.80 0.19
CA SER A 97 -2.88 8.65 0.90
C SER A 97 -4.32 8.20 0.75
N LEU A 98 -4.66 7.46 -0.30
CA LEU A 98 -5.99 6.87 -0.49
C LEU A 98 -6.05 5.42 -0.02
N GLY A 99 -5.05 4.61 -0.37
CA GLY A 99 -5.06 3.18 -0.11
C GLY A 99 -4.94 2.82 1.37
N LEU A 100 -3.93 3.35 2.06
CA LEU A 100 -3.67 3.00 3.46
C LEU A 100 -4.81 3.40 4.42
N PRO A 101 -5.33 4.65 4.41
CA PRO A 101 -6.45 5.02 5.28
C PRO A 101 -7.66 4.12 5.07
N LEU A 102 -7.96 3.78 3.82
CA LEU A 102 -9.10 2.92 3.50
C LEU A 102 -8.89 1.49 4.02
N ILE A 103 -7.69 0.94 3.91
CA ILE A 103 -7.33 -0.36 4.48
C ILE A 103 -7.49 -0.34 6.02
N PHE A 104 -7.06 0.71 6.71
CA PHE A 104 -7.28 0.86 8.15
C PHE A 104 -8.77 0.86 8.52
N VAL A 105 -9.60 1.57 7.75
CA VAL A 105 -11.06 1.58 7.94
C VAL A 105 -11.63 0.17 7.72
N CYS A 106 -11.18 -0.57 6.71
CA CYS A 106 -11.61 -1.94 6.45
C CYS A 106 -11.29 -2.88 7.63
N PHE A 107 -10.10 -2.80 8.23
CA PHE A 107 -9.80 -3.52 9.46
C PHE A 107 -10.70 -3.08 10.61
N GLY A 108 -10.97 -1.77 10.75
CA GLY A 108 -11.91 -1.25 11.73
C GLY A 108 -13.30 -1.84 11.56
N MET A 109 -13.81 -1.95 10.34
CA MET A 109 -15.12 -2.53 10.04
C MET A 109 -15.19 -4.03 10.36
N LEU A 110 -14.09 -4.76 10.27
CA LEU A 110 -14.06 -6.19 10.60
C LEU A 110 -14.06 -6.45 12.12
N TYR A 111 -13.42 -5.59 12.91
CA TYR A 111 -13.10 -5.91 14.31
C TYR A 111 -13.63 -4.93 15.32
N LEU A 112 -14.05 -3.72 14.95
CA LEU A 112 -14.60 -2.72 15.86
C LEU A 112 -16.12 -2.63 15.69
N ASP A 113 -16.82 -2.23 16.75
CA ASP A 113 -18.24 -1.87 16.64
C ASP A 113 -18.39 -0.63 15.74
N PRO A 114 -19.12 -0.74 14.60
CA PRO A 114 -19.31 0.37 13.66
C PRO A 114 -20.03 1.58 14.28
N ARG A 115 -20.80 1.38 15.35
CA ARG A 115 -21.49 2.45 16.09
C ARG A 115 -20.62 3.05 17.19
N GLY A 116 -19.50 2.40 17.51
CA GLY A 116 -18.59 2.80 18.59
C GLY A 116 -17.81 4.08 18.28
N LYS A 117 -17.49 4.84 19.35
CA LYS A 117 -16.68 6.08 19.23
C LYS A 117 -15.30 5.77 18.60
N GLY A 118 -14.75 4.59 18.86
CA GLY A 118 -13.43 4.18 18.32
C GLY A 118 -13.42 4.06 16.81
N PHE A 119 -14.43 3.42 16.22
CA PHE A 119 -14.57 3.30 14.78
C PHE A 119 -14.83 4.65 14.10
N ARG A 120 -15.75 5.46 14.66
CA ARG A 120 -16.01 6.80 14.12
C ARG A 120 -14.78 7.71 14.14
N SER A 121 -13.99 7.66 15.22
CA SER A 121 -12.72 8.41 15.30
C SER A 121 -11.72 7.92 14.23
N LEU A 122 -11.59 6.61 14.02
CA LEU A 122 -10.76 6.05 12.96
C LEU A 122 -11.17 6.55 11.57
N CYS A 123 -12.49 6.57 11.28
CA CYS A 123 -13.00 7.08 10.00
C CYS A 123 -12.66 8.56 9.77
N TRP A 124 -12.78 9.42 10.79
CA TRP A 124 -12.44 10.84 10.67
C TRP A 124 -10.94 11.05 10.47
N ILE A 125 -10.08 10.31 11.17
CA ILE A 125 -8.62 10.34 10.98
C ILE A 125 -8.26 9.89 9.57
N ALA A 126 -8.82 8.77 9.12
CA ALA A 126 -8.59 8.22 7.79
C ALA A 126 -9.05 9.20 6.69
N LEU A 127 -10.23 9.83 6.87
CA LEU A 127 -10.72 10.84 5.92
C LEU A 127 -9.80 12.07 5.88
N GLY A 128 -9.38 12.59 7.03
CA GLY A 128 -8.45 13.72 7.10
C GLY A 128 -7.12 13.41 6.42
N TRP A 129 -6.60 12.21 6.63
CA TRP A 129 -5.39 11.74 5.95
C TRP A 129 -5.61 11.62 4.43
N ALA A 130 -6.68 10.95 3.98
CA ALA A 130 -6.95 10.78 2.56
C ALA A 130 -7.11 12.10 1.79
N VAL A 131 -7.72 13.11 2.42
CA VAL A 131 -7.98 14.42 1.79
C VAL A 131 -6.74 15.33 1.82
N LEU A 132 -6.03 15.38 2.94
CA LEU A 132 -4.95 16.34 3.15
C LEU A 132 -3.55 15.74 2.97
N GLY A 133 -3.40 14.41 3.12
CA GLY A 133 -2.12 13.72 2.99
C GLY A 133 -1.43 13.93 1.65
N PRO A 134 -2.14 13.92 0.50
CA PRO A 134 -1.54 14.18 -0.80
C PRO A 134 -0.86 15.55 -0.93
N PHE A 135 -1.33 16.53 -0.15
CA PHE A 135 -0.82 17.91 -0.18
C PHE A 135 0.21 18.20 0.90
N PHE A 136 0.17 17.44 2.01
CA PHE A 136 0.99 17.69 3.19
C PHE A 136 1.51 16.38 3.78
N GLN A 137 2.75 16.05 3.50
CA GLN A 137 3.40 14.82 3.99
C GLN A 137 3.35 14.69 5.52
N ILE A 138 3.47 15.80 6.25
CA ILE A 138 3.34 15.80 7.71
C ILE A 138 1.95 15.34 8.18
N VAL A 139 0.90 15.63 7.41
CA VAL A 139 -0.47 15.17 7.70
C VAL A 139 -0.59 13.68 7.46
N ALA A 140 0.06 13.15 6.41
CA ALA A 140 0.11 11.72 6.15
C ALA A 140 0.80 10.97 7.32
N LEU A 141 1.93 11.49 7.80
CA LEU A 141 2.65 10.93 8.95
C LEU A 141 1.80 10.95 10.21
N ILE A 142 1.18 12.09 10.55
CA ILE A 142 0.29 12.22 11.71
C ILE A 142 -0.90 11.27 11.57
N GLY A 143 -1.55 11.23 10.41
CA GLY A 143 -2.67 10.34 10.10
C GLY A 143 -2.32 8.88 10.30
N PHE A 144 -1.16 8.46 9.80
CA PHE A 144 -0.63 7.10 10.00
C PHE A 144 -0.45 6.77 11.48
N VAL A 145 0.25 7.62 12.24
CA VAL A 145 0.49 7.41 13.68
C VAL A 145 -0.83 7.31 14.44
N LEU A 146 -1.80 8.18 14.16
CA LEU A 146 -3.12 8.14 14.80
C LEU A 146 -3.90 6.87 14.43
N CYS A 147 -3.84 6.41 13.17
CA CYS A 147 -4.41 5.13 12.77
C CYS A 147 -3.75 3.97 13.51
N MET A 148 -2.43 3.97 13.69
CA MET A 148 -1.71 2.96 14.46
C MET A 148 -2.14 2.90 15.94
N VAL A 149 -2.45 4.03 16.57
CA VAL A 149 -3.04 4.05 17.93
C VAL A 149 -4.39 3.31 17.96
N HIS A 150 -5.24 3.52 16.94
CA HIS A 150 -6.50 2.79 16.83
C HIS A 150 -6.29 1.31 16.55
N PHE A 151 -5.21 0.95 15.87
CA PHE A 151 -4.87 -0.43 15.56
C PHE A 151 -4.65 -1.30 16.81
N ARG A 152 -4.12 -0.75 17.89
CA ARG A 152 -4.04 -1.44 19.18
C ARG A 152 -5.43 -1.92 19.66
N ARG A 153 -6.49 -1.14 19.41
CA ARG A 153 -7.87 -1.52 19.72
C ARG A 153 -8.37 -2.65 18.80
N ILE A 154 -8.03 -2.57 17.52
CA ILE A 154 -8.33 -3.62 16.53
C ILE A 154 -7.64 -4.95 16.93
N LEU A 155 -6.36 -4.91 17.30
CA LEU A 155 -5.63 -6.09 17.78
C LEU A 155 -6.27 -6.72 19.02
N LYS A 156 -6.72 -5.89 19.98
CA LYS A 156 -7.41 -6.38 21.16
C LYS A 156 -8.73 -7.07 20.76
N ALA A 157 -9.57 -6.40 19.97
CA ALA A 157 -10.84 -6.94 19.52
C ALA A 157 -10.67 -8.24 18.68
N SER A 158 -9.66 -8.31 17.81
CA SER A 158 -9.38 -9.52 17.01
C SER A 158 -8.94 -10.71 17.86
N SER A 159 -8.30 -10.46 19.00
CA SER A 159 -7.86 -11.52 19.91
C SER A 159 -8.99 -12.08 20.79
N GLU A 160 -9.97 -11.24 21.11
CA GLU A 160 -11.13 -11.61 21.95
C GLU A 160 -12.19 -12.38 21.14
N ASN A 161 -12.40 -11.98 19.88
CA ASN A 161 -13.49 -12.48 19.05
C ASN A 161 -13.10 -13.65 18.13
N GLN A 162 -11.79 -13.84 17.83
CA GLN A 162 -11.36 -14.83 16.84
C GLN A 162 -9.97 -15.38 17.16
N GLN A 163 -9.92 -16.59 17.71
CA GLN A 163 -8.66 -17.30 17.93
C GLN A 163 -7.88 -17.49 16.61
N GLY A 164 -6.62 -17.10 16.61
CA GLY A 164 -5.71 -17.23 15.47
C GLY A 164 -5.66 -16.01 14.52
N MET A 165 -6.60 -15.06 14.57
CA MET A 165 -6.53 -13.87 13.75
C MET A 165 -5.55 -12.81 14.26
N ARG A 166 -5.21 -12.86 15.56
CA ARG A 166 -4.27 -11.91 16.16
C ARG A 166 -2.89 -11.92 15.49
N ALA A 167 -2.31 -13.09 15.24
CA ALA A 167 -1.00 -13.21 14.61
C ALA A 167 -1.01 -12.64 13.19
N VAL A 168 -2.04 -12.98 12.40
CA VAL A 168 -2.20 -12.51 11.01
C VAL A 168 -2.41 -10.99 10.97
N THR A 169 -3.19 -10.45 11.92
CA THR A 169 -3.39 -9.01 12.05
C THR A 169 -2.10 -8.28 12.46
N ILE A 170 -1.27 -8.88 13.34
CA ILE A 170 0.06 -8.33 13.68
C ILE A 170 0.95 -8.27 12.43
N ILE A 171 0.95 -9.30 11.59
CA ILE A 171 1.70 -9.31 10.33
C ILE A 171 1.27 -8.12 9.45
N ALA A 172 -0.03 -7.89 9.27
CA ALA A 172 -0.53 -6.77 8.49
C ALA A 172 -0.03 -5.42 9.04
N VAL A 173 -0.15 -5.21 10.36
CA VAL A 173 0.31 -3.95 11.01
C VAL A 173 1.79 -3.74 10.83
N THR A 174 2.57 -4.78 11.10
CA THR A 174 4.04 -4.69 11.02
C THR A 174 4.48 -4.39 9.58
N SER A 175 3.84 -5.04 8.59
CA SER A 175 4.14 -4.78 7.18
C SER A 175 3.75 -3.37 6.76
N MET A 176 2.58 -2.86 7.18
CA MET A 176 2.16 -1.48 6.91
C MET A 176 3.12 -0.47 7.56
N ALA A 177 3.48 -0.70 8.82
CA ALA A 177 4.42 0.19 9.53
C ALA A 177 5.80 0.18 8.88
N LEU A 178 6.33 -0.99 8.57
CA LEU A 178 7.62 -1.12 7.91
C LEU A 178 7.62 -0.44 6.54
N GLY A 179 6.63 -0.74 5.70
CA GLY A 179 6.50 -0.12 4.38
C GLY A 179 6.41 1.40 4.47
N PHE A 180 5.52 1.93 5.33
CA PHE A 180 5.35 3.36 5.51
C PHE A 180 6.63 4.06 6.00
N PHE A 181 7.24 3.57 7.09
CA PHE A 181 8.43 4.21 7.64
C PHE A 181 9.63 4.16 6.70
N VAL A 182 9.85 3.04 6.00
CA VAL A 182 10.94 2.93 5.03
C VAL A 182 10.73 3.90 3.87
N THR A 183 9.50 4.04 3.37
CA THR A 183 9.17 5.02 2.33
C THR A 183 9.41 6.45 2.80
N GLU A 184 8.94 6.82 4.00
CA GLU A 184 9.17 8.16 4.57
C GLU A 184 10.66 8.46 4.76
N LEU A 185 11.46 7.49 5.24
CA LEU A 185 12.92 7.65 5.34
C LEU A 185 13.57 7.82 3.97
N GLY A 186 13.04 7.19 2.93
CA GLY A 186 13.46 7.36 1.54
C GLY A 186 13.23 8.79 1.05
N TYR A 187 12.02 9.30 1.22
CA TYR A 187 11.68 10.68 0.85
C TYR A 187 12.48 11.75 1.61
N LEU A 188 12.84 11.47 2.86
CA LEU A 188 13.70 12.35 3.67
C LEU A 188 15.19 12.19 3.34
N HIS A 189 15.56 11.37 2.36
CA HIS A 189 16.95 11.05 1.99
C HIS A 189 17.80 10.51 3.16
N LEU A 190 17.16 9.87 4.14
CA LEU A 190 17.83 9.30 5.31
C LEU A 190 18.29 7.86 5.10
N LEU A 191 17.87 7.21 3.99
CA LEU A 191 18.33 5.86 3.66
C LEU A 191 19.71 5.91 2.99
N PRO A 192 20.65 5.05 3.38
CA PRO A 192 21.99 4.96 2.79
C PRO A 192 21.93 4.21 1.45
N LEU A 193 21.23 4.74 0.44
CA LEU A 193 20.95 4.07 -0.83
C LEU A 193 22.16 4.00 -1.77
N GLY A 194 23.17 4.82 -1.57
CA GLY A 194 24.39 4.85 -2.39
C GLY A 194 25.07 6.21 -2.41
N LYS A 195 26.12 6.36 -3.23
CA LYS A 195 26.87 7.60 -3.37
C LYS A 195 26.66 8.30 -4.71
N SER A 196 26.30 7.56 -5.76
CA SER A 196 26.04 8.10 -7.09
C SER A 196 24.55 8.23 -7.36
N ALA A 197 24.16 9.21 -8.16
CA ALA A 197 22.75 9.55 -8.41
C ALA A 197 21.98 8.39 -9.08
N ASP A 198 22.62 7.67 -10.00
CA ASP A 198 22.09 6.49 -10.67
C ASP A 198 21.77 5.35 -9.68
N VAL A 199 22.70 5.02 -8.78
CA VAL A 199 22.51 3.99 -7.76
C VAL A 199 21.43 4.40 -6.76
N ILE A 200 21.38 5.67 -6.36
CA ILE A 200 20.33 6.17 -5.45
C ILE A 200 18.97 6.04 -6.13
N LEU A 201 18.82 6.45 -7.38
CA LEU A 201 17.58 6.37 -8.13
C LEU A 201 17.08 4.93 -8.24
N ILE A 202 17.93 4.00 -8.71
CA ILE A 202 17.57 2.59 -8.88
C ILE A 202 17.12 1.97 -7.55
N ARG A 203 17.90 2.17 -6.50
CA ARG A 203 17.60 1.59 -5.19
C ARG A 203 16.36 2.21 -4.56
N SER A 204 16.14 3.51 -4.70
CA SER A 204 14.95 4.17 -4.19
C SER A 204 13.69 3.62 -4.85
N GLU A 205 13.66 3.47 -6.18
CA GLU A 205 12.50 2.94 -6.89
C GLU A 205 12.20 1.48 -6.51
N ILE A 206 13.22 0.64 -6.40
CA ILE A 206 13.04 -0.76 -5.94
C ILE A 206 12.52 -0.80 -4.50
N VAL A 207 13.09 0.01 -3.60
CA VAL A 207 12.67 0.07 -2.19
C VAL A 207 11.24 0.55 -2.09
N HIS A 208 10.86 1.61 -2.80
CA HIS A 208 9.49 2.11 -2.78
C HIS A 208 8.48 1.07 -3.28
N ALA A 209 8.74 0.42 -4.42
CA ALA A 209 7.85 -0.63 -4.93
C ALA A 209 7.73 -1.84 -3.98
N LEU A 210 8.79 -2.22 -3.28
CA LEU A 210 8.72 -3.24 -2.22
C LEU A 210 7.92 -2.76 -1.00
N CYS A 211 8.05 -1.49 -0.63
CA CYS A 211 7.25 -0.89 0.44
C CYS A 211 5.76 -0.86 0.08
N ASP A 212 5.41 -0.61 -1.19
CA ASP A 212 4.03 -0.66 -1.67
C ASP A 212 3.44 -2.07 -1.49
N LEU A 213 4.20 -3.11 -1.80
CA LEU A 213 3.79 -4.49 -1.55
C LEU A 213 3.55 -4.77 -0.06
N LEU A 214 4.47 -4.34 0.80
CA LEU A 214 4.35 -4.53 2.24
C LEU A 214 3.19 -3.76 2.84
N ALA A 215 2.96 -2.53 2.40
CA ALA A 215 2.00 -1.63 3.00
C ALA A 215 0.56 -1.84 2.49
N LEU A 216 0.39 -2.29 1.25
CA LEU A 216 -0.92 -2.41 0.60
C LEU A 216 -1.31 -3.88 0.34
N VAL A 217 -0.44 -4.68 -0.30
CA VAL A 217 -0.77 -6.05 -0.69
C VAL A 217 -0.86 -6.98 0.51
N VAL A 218 0.14 -6.96 1.41
CA VAL A 218 0.12 -7.84 2.60
C VAL A 218 -1.12 -7.60 3.47
N PRO A 219 -1.48 -6.36 3.85
CA PRO A 219 -2.73 -6.11 4.58
C PRO A 219 -3.98 -6.51 3.79
N GLY A 220 -3.99 -6.30 2.48
CA GLY A 220 -5.08 -6.74 1.62
C GLY A 220 -5.31 -8.26 1.67
N VAL A 221 -4.23 -9.05 1.58
CA VAL A 221 -4.30 -10.51 1.74
C VAL A 221 -4.80 -10.90 3.13
N VAL A 222 -4.33 -10.21 4.18
CA VAL A 222 -4.79 -10.45 5.56
C VAL A 222 -6.27 -10.14 5.73
N LEU A 223 -6.78 -9.06 5.13
CA LEU A 223 -8.22 -8.75 5.12
C LEU A 223 -9.03 -9.85 4.43
N LEU A 224 -8.54 -10.37 3.32
CA LEU A 224 -9.18 -11.49 2.62
C LEU A 224 -9.25 -12.74 3.49
N ILE A 225 -8.13 -13.13 4.10
CA ILE A 225 -8.08 -14.29 5.03
C ILE A 225 -9.05 -14.08 6.20
N GLY A 226 -9.07 -12.88 6.78
CA GLY A 226 -9.99 -12.52 7.87
C GLY A 226 -11.45 -12.65 7.47
N ALA A 227 -11.82 -12.12 6.31
CA ALA A 227 -13.17 -12.17 5.78
C ALA A 227 -13.64 -13.62 5.50
N LEU A 228 -12.78 -14.45 4.92
CA LEU A 228 -13.08 -15.86 4.67
C LEU A 228 -13.25 -16.65 5.98
N LYS A 229 -12.39 -16.39 6.98
CA LYS A 229 -12.50 -17.06 8.28
C LYS A 229 -13.78 -16.68 9.01
N ILE A 230 -14.12 -15.40 9.10
CA ILE A 230 -15.37 -14.92 9.72
C ILE A 230 -16.57 -15.55 9.03
N SER A 231 -16.53 -15.68 7.70
CA SER A 231 -17.62 -16.28 6.92
C SER A 231 -17.75 -17.79 7.14
N GLY A 232 -16.63 -18.50 7.30
CA GLY A 232 -16.63 -19.95 7.57
C GLY A 232 -17.14 -20.30 8.98
N GLU A 233 -16.94 -19.43 9.97
CA GLU A 233 -17.43 -19.61 11.34
C GLU A 233 -18.94 -19.32 11.47
N ASN A 234 -19.54 -18.54 10.54
CA ASN A 234 -20.96 -18.16 10.55
C ASN A 234 -21.71 -18.51 9.25
N PRO A 235 -21.83 -19.79 8.88
CA PRO A 235 -22.44 -20.16 7.59
C PRO A 235 -23.96 -19.89 7.48
N LYS A 236 -24.63 -19.56 8.60
CA LYS A 236 -26.10 -19.34 8.63
C LYS A 236 -26.55 -17.94 8.20
N VAL A 237 -25.64 -17.05 7.84
CA VAL A 237 -25.94 -15.63 7.45
C VAL A 237 -25.54 -15.35 5.97
N ALA A 238 -25.30 -16.38 5.19
CA ALA A 238 -24.97 -16.27 3.77
C ALA A 238 -26.20 -16.00 2.89
#